data_122c6b84d4a3a2dba42bfe01202ae16d
#
_entry.id   122c6b84d4a3a2dba42bfe01202ae16d
#
_cell.length_a   1.000
_cell.length_b   1.000
_cell.length_c   1.000
_cell.angle_alpha   90.00
_cell.angle_beta   90.00
_cell.angle_gamma   90.00
#
_symmetry.space_group_name_H-M   'P 1'
#
loop_
_entity.id
_entity.type
_entity.pdbx_description
1 polymer ?
#
loop_
_entity_poly.entity_id
_entity_poly.type
_entity_poly.pdbx_seq_one_letter_code
_entity_poly.pdbx_strand_id
1 'polypeptide(L)'
;MDQMMMGAMSKDMMSMPGMQAMDMSVMQACMDACSACEQACTVCSTQMMSCAPACMNCADMCNTMMRAMMRMQGMNPATMMSMLDACMAMCQMTMDECMEHADHSEVCKMCAQACKACMDACMAMKDMMMAMS
;
A
#
# COMPACT_ATOMS: atom_id res chain seq x y z
N MET A 1 7.84 -8.33 1.91
CA MET A 1 7.88 -9.68 2.52
C MET A 1 8.75 -10.57 1.64
N ASP A 2 9.63 -11.35 2.23
CA ASP A 2 10.51 -12.19 1.44
C ASP A 2 9.76 -13.42 0.87
N GLN A 3 10.41 -14.12 -0.04
CA GLN A 3 9.79 -15.23 -0.77
C GLN A 3 9.44 -16.41 0.13
N MET A 4 10.25 -16.66 1.16
CA MET A 4 9.99 -17.75 2.09
C MET A 4 8.73 -17.51 2.90
N MET A 5 8.58 -16.28 3.42
CA MET A 5 7.39 -15.88 4.17
C MET A 5 6.15 -15.89 3.27
N MET A 6 6.30 -15.41 2.04
CA MET A 6 5.21 -15.43 1.07
C MET A 6 4.78 -16.87 0.75
N GLY A 7 5.75 -17.78 0.60
CA GLY A 7 5.44 -19.18 0.35
C GLY A 7 4.69 -19.84 1.49
N ALA A 8 5.12 -19.59 2.74
CA ALA A 8 4.43 -20.12 3.91
C ALA A 8 3.02 -19.59 4.03
N MET A 9 2.85 -18.27 3.80
CA MET A 9 1.55 -17.63 3.85
C MET A 9 0.62 -18.16 2.75
N SER A 10 1.17 -18.38 1.55
CA SER A 10 0.39 -18.93 0.44
C SER A 10 -0.18 -20.30 0.76
N LYS A 11 0.61 -21.17 1.41
CA LYS A 11 0.13 -22.51 1.82
C LYS A 11 -1.03 -22.40 2.80
N ASP A 12 -0.92 -21.51 3.79
CA ASP A 12 -1.97 -21.30 4.78
C ASP A 12 -3.25 -20.77 4.12
N MET A 13 -3.08 -19.80 3.23
CA MET A 13 -4.22 -19.19 2.55
C MET A 13 -4.93 -20.14 1.60
N MET A 14 -4.20 -21.04 0.96
CA MET A 14 -4.78 -22.03 0.04
C MET A 14 -5.74 -22.99 0.75
N SER A 15 -5.57 -23.17 2.07
CA SER A 15 -6.47 -24.03 2.84
C SER A 15 -7.70 -23.30 3.35
N MET A 16 -7.80 -21.98 3.15
CA MET A 16 -8.90 -21.16 3.63
C MET A 16 -9.99 -21.04 2.57
N PRO A 17 -11.29 -21.17 2.95
CA PRO A 17 -12.38 -21.00 1.99
C PRO A 17 -12.33 -19.60 1.35
N GLY A 18 -12.46 -19.57 0.01
CA GLY A 18 -12.50 -18.32 -0.75
C GLY A 18 -11.15 -17.69 -1.04
N MET A 19 -10.07 -18.24 -0.50
CA MET A 19 -8.74 -17.66 -0.70
C MET A 19 -7.95 -18.33 -1.82
N GLN A 20 -8.46 -19.45 -2.35
CA GLN A 20 -7.76 -20.20 -3.40
C GLN A 20 -7.63 -19.41 -4.71
N ALA A 21 -8.53 -18.42 -4.93
CA ALA A 21 -8.53 -17.62 -6.13
C ALA A 21 -7.58 -16.41 -6.06
N MET A 22 -6.96 -16.17 -4.89
CA MET A 22 -6.10 -15.01 -4.70
C MET A 22 -4.78 -15.15 -5.44
N ASP A 23 -4.44 -14.14 -6.24
CA ASP A 23 -3.16 -14.06 -6.93
C ASP A 23 -2.11 -13.50 -5.97
N MET A 24 -1.21 -14.36 -5.53
CA MET A 24 -0.17 -13.96 -4.57
C MET A 24 0.81 -12.95 -5.14
N SER A 25 0.98 -12.91 -6.47
CA SER A 25 1.86 -11.91 -7.08
C SER A 25 1.28 -10.51 -6.98
N VAL A 26 -0.04 -10.37 -7.08
CA VAL A 26 -0.73 -9.08 -6.91
C VAL A 26 -0.60 -8.62 -5.46
N MET A 27 -0.79 -9.52 -4.52
CA MET A 27 -0.65 -9.21 -3.10
C MET A 27 0.79 -8.81 -2.76
N GLN A 28 1.78 -9.54 -3.27
CA GLN A 28 3.20 -9.21 -3.06
C GLN A 28 3.52 -7.82 -3.61
N ALA A 29 3.04 -7.51 -4.82
CA ALA A 29 3.27 -6.20 -5.43
C ALA A 29 2.66 -5.08 -4.59
N CYS A 30 1.46 -5.31 -4.04
CA CYS A 30 0.80 -4.33 -3.18
C CYS A 30 1.59 -4.10 -1.89
N MET A 31 2.06 -5.17 -1.25
CA MET A 31 2.86 -5.06 -0.04
C MET A 31 4.18 -4.35 -0.29
N ASP A 32 4.84 -4.66 -1.40
CA ASP A 32 6.10 -4.01 -1.76
C ASP A 32 5.89 -2.52 -2.04
N ALA A 33 4.81 -2.17 -2.73
CA ALA A 33 4.50 -0.78 -3.04
C ALA A 33 4.15 0.01 -1.77
N CYS A 34 3.41 -0.59 -0.85
CA CYS A 34 3.11 0.04 0.44
C CYS A 34 4.38 0.27 1.25
N SER A 35 5.29 -0.70 1.26
CA SER A 35 6.57 -0.57 1.97
C SER A 35 7.41 0.55 1.38
N ALA A 36 7.52 0.61 0.05
CA ALA A 36 8.28 1.65 -0.63
C ALA A 36 7.66 3.03 -0.39
N CYS A 37 6.35 3.11 -0.41
CA CYS A 37 5.63 4.36 -0.16
C CYS A 37 5.84 4.83 1.29
N GLU A 38 5.80 3.92 2.25
CA GLU A 38 6.09 4.24 3.66
C GLU A 38 7.48 4.85 3.79
N GLN A 39 8.47 4.25 3.16
CA GLN A 39 9.85 4.73 3.22
C GLN A 39 9.98 6.09 2.57
N ALA A 40 9.43 6.27 1.38
CA ALA A 40 9.50 7.55 0.66
C ALA A 40 8.81 8.66 1.44
N CYS A 41 7.63 8.39 2.00
CA CYS A 41 6.88 9.37 2.79
C CYS A 41 7.63 9.72 4.08
N THR A 42 8.25 8.74 4.72
CA THR A 42 9.04 8.98 5.92
C THR A 42 10.21 9.91 5.63
N VAL A 43 10.96 9.64 4.55
CA VAL A 43 12.08 10.49 4.15
C VAL A 43 11.58 11.90 3.81
N CYS A 44 10.52 12.00 3.02
CA CYS A 44 9.96 13.28 2.62
C CYS A 44 9.51 14.10 3.85
N SER A 45 8.90 13.45 4.83
CA SER A 45 8.39 14.13 6.04
C SER A 45 9.51 14.76 6.87
N THR A 46 10.74 14.24 6.76
CA THR A 46 11.88 14.79 7.52
C THR A 46 12.56 15.94 6.79
N GLN A 47 12.32 16.11 5.49
CA GLN A 47 13.01 17.10 4.68
C GLN A 47 12.12 18.24 4.20
N MET A 48 10.83 17.99 4.04
CA MET A 48 9.86 18.97 3.51
C MET A 48 8.75 19.22 4.51
N MET A 49 8.87 20.32 5.24
CA MET A 49 7.92 20.65 6.32
C MET A 49 6.51 20.90 5.80
N SER A 50 6.36 21.45 4.60
CA SER A 50 5.06 21.82 4.07
C SER A 50 4.14 20.63 3.81
N CYS A 51 4.70 19.48 3.44
CA CYS A 51 3.92 18.27 3.18
C CYS A 51 4.10 17.21 4.26
N ALA A 52 4.83 17.53 5.34
CA ALA A 52 5.15 16.55 6.37
C ALA A 52 3.92 15.88 7.00
N PRO A 53 2.86 16.62 7.38
CA PRO A 53 1.69 15.93 7.98
C PRO A 53 1.06 14.90 7.06
N ALA A 54 0.87 15.23 5.77
CA ALA A 54 0.31 14.30 4.80
C ALA A 54 1.23 13.09 4.61
N CYS A 55 2.54 13.34 4.48
CA CYS A 55 3.51 12.27 4.31
C CYS A 55 3.54 11.33 5.52
N MET A 56 3.49 11.88 6.73
CA MET A 56 3.48 11.06 7.95
C MET A 56 2.23 10.19 8.03
N ASN A 57 1.07 10.78 7.74
CA ASN A 57 -0.18 10.03 7.75
C ASN A 57 -0.18 8.94 6.68
N CYS A 58 0.34 9.24 5.50
CA CYS A 58 0.45 8.27 4.42
C CYS A 58 1.39 7.13 4.80
N ALA A 59 2.54 7.45 5.40
CA ALA A 59 3.48 6.43 5.86
C ALA A 59 2.82 5.48 6.87
N ASP A 60 2.07 6.02 7.82
CA ASP A 60 1.38 5.22 8.83
C ASP A 60 0.32 4.33 8.19
N MET A 61 -0.45 4.87 7.23
CA MET A 61 -1.48 4.09 6.54
C MET A 61 -0.87 2.96 5.71
N CYS A 62 0.23 3.24 5.00
CA CYS A 62 0.92 2.23 4.20
C CYS A 62 1.49 1.12 5.07
N ASN A 63 2.04 1.47 6.24
CA ASN A 63 2.53 0.48 7.20
C ASN A 63 1.38 -0.40 7.69
N THR A 64 0.26 0.21 8.06
CA THR A 64 -0.93 -0.50 8.52
C THR A 64 -1.44 -1.45 7.43
N MET A 65 -1.49 -0.97 6.19
CA MET A 65 -1.98 -1.75 5.05
C MET A 65 -1.10 -2.98 4.81
N MET A 66 0.21 -2.79 4.82
CA MET A 66 1.16 -3.89 4.64
C MET A 66 1.01 -4.94 5.73
N ARG A 67 0.90 -4.50 6.98
CA ARG A 67 0.76 -5.41 8.12
C ARG A 67 -0.58 -6.13 8.09
N ALA A 68 -1.64 -5.45 7.69
CA ALA A 68 -2.97 -6.06 7.57
C ALA A 68 -2.96 -7.17 6.52
N MET A 69 -2.27 -6.95 5.39
CA MET A 69 -2.15 -7.98 4.36
C MET A 69 -1.41 -9.22 4.84
N MET A 70 -0.44 -9.06 5.74
CA MET A 70 0.26 -10.19 6.33
C MET A 70 -0.62 -10.98 7.30
N ARG A 71 -1.71 -10.37 7.79
CA ARG A 71 -2.61 -10.98 8.78
C ARG A 71 -4.00 -11.26 8.18
N MET A 72 -4.03 -11.63 6.91
CA MET A 72 -5.29 -11.80 6.16
C MET A 72 -6.29 -12.74 6.82
N GLN A 73 -5.82 -13.71 7.62
CA GLN A 73 -6.70 -14.71 8.25
C GLN A 73 -7.79 -14.10 9.13
N GLY A 74 -7.54 -12.94 9.72
CA GLY A 74 -8.50 -12.30 10.61
C GLY A 74 -9.40 -11.27 9.94
N MET A 75 -9.37 -11.16 8.60
CA MET A 75 -9.97 -10.05 7.91
C MET A 75 -10.94 -10.51 6.82
N ASN A 76 -12.15 -9.92 6.78
CA ASN A 76 -13.08 -10.23 5.71
C ASN A 76 -12.77 -9.33 4.48
N PRO A 77 -13.23 -9.77 3.28
CA PRO A 77 -12.92 -9.01 2.06
C PRO A 77 -13.48 -7.58 2.07
N ALA A 78 -14.65 -7.35 2.63
CA ALA A 78 -15.25 -6.00 2.67
C ALA A 78 -14.38 -5.05 3.50
N THR A 79 -13.87 -5.50 4.64
CA THR A 79 -12.99 -4.70 5.48
C THR A 79 -11.69 -4.39 4.77
N MET A 80 -11.10 -5.40 4.13
CA MET A 80 -9.85 -5.20 3.38
C MET A 80 -10.03 -4.20 2.25
N MET A 81 -11.15 -4.28 1.52
CA MET A 81 -11.43 -3.33 0.44
C MET A 81 -11.60 -1.90 0.96
N SER A 82 -12.23 -1.74 2.14
CA SER A 82 -12.35 -0.43 2.77
C SER A 82 -10.98 0.13 3.16
N MET A 83 -10.08 -0.71 3.66
CA MET A 83 -8.73 -0.29 3.99
C MET A 83 -7.94 0.10 2.75
N LEU A 84 -8.09 -0.65 1.66
CA LEU A 84 -7.45 -0.32 0.39
C LEU A 84 -7.93 1.03 -0.12
N ASP A 85 -9.23 1.30 -0.03
CA ASP A 85 -9.79 2.60 -0.42
C ASP A 85 -9.20 3.74 0.42
N ALA A 86 -9.08 3.54 1.73
CA ALA A 86 -8.49 4.54 2.62
C ALA A 86 -7.01 4.78 2.28
N CYS A 87 -6.27 3.72 2.00
CA CYS A 87 -4.87 3.83 1.63
C CYS A 87 -4.71 4.61 0.33
N MET A 88 -5.54 4.31 -0.67
CA MET A 88 -5.51 5.02 -1.95
C MET A 88 -5.84 6.50 -1.76
N ALA A 89 -6.82 6.83 -0.91
CA ALA A 89 -7.18 8.22 -0.64
C ALA A 89 -6.04 8.98 0.02
N MET A 90 -5.35 8.35 0.97
CA MET A 90 -4.18 8.95 1.62
C MET A 90 -3.04 9.19 0.63
N CYS A 91 -2.78 8.20 -0.23
CA CYS A 91 -1.75 8.32 -1.25
C CYS A 91 -2.08 9.44 -2.23
N GLN A 92 -3.35 9.57 -2.64
CA GLN A 92 -3.77 10.63 -3.56
C GLN A 92 -3.53 12.02 -2.95
N MET A 93 -3.94 12.22 -1.71
CA MET A 93 -3.76 13.51 -1.03
C MET A 93 -2.27 13.84 -0.89
N THR A 94 -1.47 12.86 -0.49
CA THR A 94 -0.03 13.06 -0.30
C THR A 94 0.66 13.35 -1.63
N MET A 95 0.30 12.59 -2.69
CA MET A 95 0.84 12.81 -4.03
C MET A 95 0.55 14.24 -4.50
N ASP A 96 -0.68 14.71 -4.32
CA ASP A 96 -1.06 16.05 -4.75
C ASP A 96 -0.24 17.12 -4.04
N GLU A 97 -0.04 16.98 -2.74
CA GLU A 97 0.79 17.92 -1.98
C GLU A 97 2.26 17.88 -2.39
N CYS A 98 2.80 16.68 -2.58
CA CYS A 98 4.19 16.54 -3.00
C CYS A 98 4.43 17.08 -4.41
N MET A 99 3.43 16.95 -5.30
CA MET A 99 3.54 17.47 -6.67
C MET A 99 3.65 18.99 -6.71
N GLU A 100 3.13 19.69 -5.72
CA GLU A 100 3.28 21.17 -5.63
C GLU A 100 4.76 21.55 -5.49
N HIS A 101 5.60 20.67 -4.97
CA HIS A 101 7.01 20.94 -4.72
C HIS A 101 7.95 20.08 -5.57
N ALA A 102 7.41 19.28 -6.48
CA ALA A 102 8.20 18.31 -7.25
C ALA A 102 9.26 18.99 -8.14
N ASP A 103 8.99 20.21 -8.62
CA ASP A 103 9.92 20.96 -9.46
C ASP A 103 11.13 21.45 -8.68
N HIS A 104 11.01 21.54 -7.35
CA HIS A 104 12.05 22.09 -6.49
C HIS A 104 12.71 21.05 -5.58
N SER A 105 12.14 19.85 -5.52
CA SER A 105 12.59 18.84 -4.57
C SER A 105 12.53 17.44 -5.19
N GLU A 106 13.70 16.81 -5.31
CA GLU A 106 13.78 15.42 -5.75
C GLU A 106 13.09 14.47 -4.78
N VAL A 107 13.10 14.81 -3.48
CA VAL A 107 12.45 14.01 -2.46
C VAL A 107 10.94 14.03 -2.64
N CYS A 108 10.37 15.21 -2.89
CA CYS A 108 8.93 15.33 -3.15
C CYS A 108 8.54 14.61 -4.43
N LYS A 109 9.37 14.69 -5.46
CA LYS A 109 9.14 13.98 -6.72
C LYS A 109 9.12 12.46 -6.50
N MET A 110 10.12 11.97 -5.76
CA MET A 110 10.22 10.54 -5.42
C MET A 110 8.99 10.10 -4.61
N CYS A 111 8.60 10.90 -3.62
CA CYS A 111 7.45 10.58 -2.78
C CYS A 111 6.16 10.52 -3.61
N ALA A 112 5.95 11.47 -4.51
CA ALA A 112 4.78 11.48 -5.39
C ALA A 112 4.74 10.22 -6.27
N GLN A 113 5.89 9.82 -6.80
CA GLN A 113 5.99 8.61 -7.62
C GLN A 113 5.67 7.34 -6.81
N ALA A 114 6.17 7.28 -5.58
CA ALA A 114 5.90 6.15 -4.69
C ALA A 114 4.42 6.07 -4.31
N CYS A 115 3.80 7.21 -4.04
CA CYS A 115 2.37 7.28 -3.76
C CYS A 115 1.54 6.79 -4.96
N LYS A 116 1.91 7.20 -6.18
CA LYS A 116 1.22 6.76 -7.39
C LYS A 116 1.34 5.25 -7.58
N ALA A 117 2.53 4.71 -7.40
CA ALA A 117 2.76 3.27 -7.52
C ALA A 117 1.95 2.50 -6.47
N CYS A 118 1.86 3.04 -5.25
CA CYS A 118 1.08 2.42 -4.19
C CYS A 118 -0.42 2.42 -4.52
N MET A 119 -0.93 3.53 -5.04
CA MET A 119 -2.33 3.62 -5.47
C MET A 119 -2.65 2.58 -6.55
N ASP A 120 -1.78 2.47 -7.54
CA ASP A 120 -1.97 1.52 -8.64
C ASP A 120 -1.97 0.08 -8.12
N ALA A 121 -1.05 -0.25 -7.21
CA ALA A 121 -0.97 -1.59 -6.64
C ALA A 121 -2.18 -1.91 -5.75
N CYS A 122 -2.64 -0.94 -4.97
CA CYS A 122 -3.85 -1.09 -4.15
C CYS A 122 -5.09 -1.30 -5.02
N MET A 123 -5.19 -0.59 -6.14
CA MET A 123 -6.30 -0.76 -7.07
C MET A 123 -6.30 -2.16 -7.68
N ALA A 124 -5.12 -2.66 -8.07
CA ALA A 124 -5.00 -4.02 -8.61
C ALA A 124 -5.43 -5.07 -7.57
N MET A 125 -5.05 -4.85 -6.31
CA MET A 125 -5.45 -5.74 -5.22
C MET A 125 -6.96 -5.70 -5.00
N LYS A 126 -7.54 -4.50 -5.01
CA LYS A 126 -8.99 -4.33 -4.86
C LYS A 126 -9.74 -5.00 -6.00
N ASP A 127 -9.30 -4.80 -7.25
CA ASP A 127 -9.92 -5.42 -8.42
C ASP A 127 -9.90 -6.94 -8.31
N MET A 128 -8.79 -7.50 -7.88
CA MET A 128 -8.68 -8.94 -7.65
C MET A 128 -9.67 -9.42 -6.62
N MET A 129 -9.79 -8.71 -5.50
CA MET A 129 -10.71 -9.08 -4.42
C MET A 129 -12.17 -8.96 -4.86
N MET A 130 -12.50 -7.95 -5.66
CA MET A 130 -13.85 -7.80 -6.21
C MET A 130 -14.21 -8.94 -7.15
N ALA A 131 -13.24 -9.43 -7.92
CA ALA A 131 -13.44 -10.56 -8.82
C ALA A 131 -13.68 -11.87 -8.06
N MET A 132 -13.23 -11.95 -6.81
CA MET A 132 -13.40 -13.13 -5.96
C MET A 132 -14.75 -13.21 -5.27
N SER A 133 -15.49 -12.10 -5.20
CA SER A 133 -16.74 -12.02 -4.44
C SER A 133 -17.99 -12.31 -5.29
#